data_686414cda1d9027c1c2384dbe93b5c6b
#
_entry.id   686414cda1d9027c1c2384dbe93b5c6b
#
_cell.length_a   1.000
_cell.length_b   1.000
_cell.length_c   1.000
_cell.angle_alpha   90.00
_cell.angle_beta   90.00
_cell.angle_gamma   90.00
#
_symmetry.space_group_name_H-M   'P 1'
#
loop_
_entity.id
_entity.type
_entity.pdbx_description
1 polymer ?
#
loop_
_entity_poly.entity_id
_entity_poly.type
_entity_poly.pdbx_seq_one_letter_code
_entity_poly.pdbx_strand_id
1 'polypeptide(L)'
;NQKAPVLTLDPTKKYTATMETTDGTMVIELDAKNAPIATNNFVSLSRQGFYDGLTFHRIVKDFVIQGGDPQGDGLGGPGYQVPGEVPTNNYELGSIAAAKTGADAPGLFGSQFFIVTGDQGVGLPNDYARFGKVSSGLDVALKIQDAPTDSNDKPKKPIYIVKISITESAV
;
A
#
# COMPACT_ATOMS: atom_id res chain seq x y z
N ASN A 1 -2.33 12.77 -17.76
CA ASN A 1 -2.54 11.33 -17.58
C ASN A 1 -1.21 10.61 -17.55
N GLN A 2 -0.89 9.97 -16.42
CA GLN A 2 0.31 9.15 -16.33
C GLN A 2 0.13 7.86 -17.14
N LYS A 3 1.25 7.35 -17.65
CA LYS A 3 1.28 6.03 -18.27
C LYS A 3 1.76 5.01 -17.25
N ALA A 4 1.30 3.76 -17.40
CA ALA A 4 1.80 2.66 -16.61
C ALA A 4 3.33 2.57 -16.76
N PRO A 5 4.06 2.34 -15.66
CA PRO A 5 5.53 2.29 -15.72
C PRO A 5 6.02 1.06 -16.47
N VAL A 6 7.14 1.22 -17.17
CA VAL A 6 7.87 0.08 -17.71
C VAL A 6 8.50 -0.67 -16.54
N LEU A 7 8.52 -2.01 -16.61
CA LEU A 7 9.13 -2.84 -15.60
C LEU A 7 10.64 -2.64 -15.62
N THR A 8 11.17 -1.96 -14.62
CA THR A 8 12.61 -1.63 -14.51
C THR A 8 13.27 -2.20 -13.26
N LEU A 9 12.48 -2.80 -12.35
CA LEU A 9 13.05 -3.39 -11.13
C LEU A 9 13.92 -4.60 -11.47
N ASP A 10 15.01 -4.71 -10.72
CA ASP A 10 15.87 -5.87 -10.76
C ASP A 10 15.43 -6.86 -9.67
N PRO A 11 14.85 -8.03 -10.03
CA PRO A 11 14.35 -8.98 -9.04
C PRO A 11 15.45 -9.64 -8.21
N THR A 12 16.72 -9.41 -8.56
CA THR A 12 17.86 -9.88 -7.77
C THR A 12 18.26 -8.90 -6.68
N LYS A 13 17.67 -7.71 -6.66
CA LYS A 13 17.93 -6.69 -5.62
C LYS A 13 16.81 -6.67 -4.57
N LYS A 14 17.17 -6.15 -3.40
CA LYS A 14 16.23 -5.93 -2.32
C LYS A 14 15.76 -4.48 -2.36
N TYR A 15 14.44 -4.28 -2.33
CA TYR A 15 13.82 -2.95 -2.31
C TYR A 15 13.13 -2.73 -0.98
N THR A 16 13.34 -1.56 -0.41
CA THR A 16 12.76 -1.18 0.88
C THR A 16 12.12 0.20 0.75
N ALA A 17 10.89 0.33 1.24
CA ALA A 17 10.19 1.62 1.31
C ALA A 17 10.20 2.12 2.75
N THR A 18 10.59 3.37 2.94
CA THR A 18 10.45 4.07 4.21
C THR A 18 9.31 5.05 4.07
N MET A 19 8.20 4.76 4.76
CA MET A 19 6.98 5.57 4.70
C MET A 19 6.90 6.42 5.97
N GLU A 20 7.15 7.71 5.82
CA GLU A 20 7.00 8.68 6.90
C GLU A 20 5.55 9.17 6.91
N THR A 21 4.90 9.07 8.06
CA THR A 21 3.53 9.55 8.26
C THR A 21 3.47 10.55 9.40
N THR A 22 2.37 11.25 9.52
CA THR A 22 2.16 12.16 10.65
C THR A 22 2.06 11.45 12.01
N ASP A 23 1.88 10.13 12.01
CA ASP A 23 1.82 9.31 13.22
C ASP A 23 3.09 8.48 13.48
N GLY A 24 4.10 8.60 12.63
CA GLY A 24 5.37 7.89 12.74
C GLY A 24 5.81 7.28 11.42
N THR A 25 6.88 6.50 11.47
CA THR A 25 7.53 5.94 10.29
C THR A 25 7.41 4.43 10.26
N MET A 26 7.04 3.90 9.10
CA MET A 26 7.02 2.46 8.81
C MET A 26 8.09 2.13 7.77
N VAL A 27 8.78 1.01 7.97
CA VAL A 27 9.71 0.46 6.98
C VAL A 27 9.07 -0.79 6.40
N ILE A 28 9.02 -0.86 5.07
CA ILE A 28 8.31 -1.91 4.34
C ILE A 28 9.31 -2.62 3.42
N GLU A 29 9.45 -3.93 3.60
CA GLU A 29 10.20 -4.75 2.67
C GLU A 29 9.30 -5.07 1.49
N LEU A 30 9.73 -4.71 0.28
CA LEU A 30 8.98 -4.92 -0.95
C LEU A 30 9.36 -6.26 -1.58
N ASP A 31 8.40 -6.92 -2.20
CA ASP A 31 8.56 -8.27 -2.76
C ASP A 31 8.74 -8.22 -4.29
N ALA A 32 9.88 -7.73 -4.73
CA ALA A 32 10.19 -7.63 -6.16
C ALA A 32 10.31 -9.01 -6.82
N LYS A 33 10.55 -10.06 -6.05
CA LYS A 33 10.72 -11.42 -6.58
C LYS A 33 9.37 -12.06 -6.94
N ASN A 34 8.40 -11.99 -6.03
CA ASN A 34 7.12 -12.68 -6.21
C ASN A 34 6.02 -11.76 -6.76
N ALA A 35 6.18 -10.44 -6.61
CA ALA A 35 5.22 -9.45 -7.10
C ALA A 35 5.96 -8.32 -7.83
N PRO A 36 6.66 -8.62 -8.93
CA PRO A 36 7.47 -7.61 -9.61
C PRO A 36 6.64 -6.48 -10.23
N ILE A 37 5.49 -6.77 -10.81
CA ILE A 37 4.66 -5.75 -11.47
C ILE A 37 4.08 -4.78 -10.43
N ALA A 38 3.48 -5.31 -9.37
CA ALA A 38 2.92 -4.47 -8.31
C ALA A 38 4.01 -3.67 -7.59
N THR A 39 5.14 -4.31 -7.26
CA THR A 39 6.26 -3.63 -6.61
C THR A 39 6.82 -2.52 -7.49
N ASN A 40 7.01 -2.79 -8.79
CA ASN A 40 7.51 -1.80 -9.74
C ASN A 40 6.59 -0.58 -9.80
N ASN A 41 5.28 -0.80 -9.81
CA ASN A 41 4.30 0.29 -9.83
C ASN A 41 4.42 1.15 -8.57
N PHE A 42 4.46 0.53 -7.40
CA PHE A 42 4.58 1.24 -6.12
C PHE A 42 5.90 2.01 -6.04
N VAL A 43 7.00 1.40 -6.45
CA VAL A 43 8.32 2.05 -6.45
C VAL A 43 8.34 3.25 -7.40
N SER A 44 7.80 3.09 -8.60
CA SER A 44 7.72 4.16 -9.60
C SER A 44 6.93 5.37 -9.07
N LEU A 45 5.75 5.13 -8.51
CA LEU A 45 4.92 6.19 -7.94
C LEU A 45 5.60 6.85 -6.73
N SER A 46 6.22 6.05 -5.87
CA SER A 46 6.92 6.57 -4.69
C SER A 46 8.09 7.48 -5.08
N ARG A 47 8.88 7.07 -6.08
CA ARG A 47 10.01 7.86 -6.56
C ARG A 47 9.61 9.17 -7.22
N GLN A 48 8.39 9.23 -7.77
CA GLN A 48 7.83 10.45 -8.35
C GLN A 48 7.25 11.40 -7.31
N GLY A 49 7.20 11.00 -6.04
CA GLY A 49 6.55 11.79 -5.00
C GLY A 49 5.02 11.75 -5.07
N PHE A 50 4.45 10.78 -5.79
CA PHE A 50 3.01 10.68 -5.98
C PHE A 50 2.23 10.59 -4.66
N TYR A 51 2.80 9.85 -3.70
CA TYR A 51 2.13 9.61 -2.41
C TYR A 51 2.34 10.75 -1.39
N ASP A 52 3.24 11.67 -1.66
CA ASP A 52 3.56 12.74 -0.71
C ASP A 52 2.34 13.62 -0.48
N GLY A 53 1.93 13.77 0.78
CA GLY A 53 0.77 14.57 1.17
C GLY A 53 -0.57 13.87 1.04
N LEU A 54 -0.62 12.63 0.58
CA LEU A 54 -1.87 11.87 0.53
C LEU A 54 -2.26 11.33 1.91
N THR A 55 -3.51 10.95 2.09
CA THR A 55 -4.04 10.52 3.38
C THR A 55 -4.33 9.03 3.43
N PHE A 56 -4.42 8.49 4.65
CA PHE A 56 -5.10 7.24 4.91
C PHE A 56 -6.60 7.57 5.02
N HIS A 57 -7.29 7.51 3.90
CA HIS A 57 -8.68 7.95 3.78
C HIS A 57 -9.70 6.97 4.34
N ARG A 58 -9.30 5.71 4.56
CA ARG A 58 -10.16 4.66 5.12
C ARG A 58 -9.36 3.82 6.09
N ILE A 59 -9.83 3.76 7.34
CA ILE A 59 -9.23 2.87 8.35
C ILE A 59 -10.35 2.08 9.04
N VAL A 60 -10.15 0.78 9.17
CA VAL A 60 -11.08 -0.12 9.83
C VAL A 60 -10.30 -0.95 10.84
N LYS A 61 -10.62 -0.76 12.12
CA LYS A 61 -9.93 -1.45 13.20
C LYS A 61 -10.03 -2.98 13.03
N ASP A 62 -8.94 -3.68 13.36
CA ASP A 62 -8.78 -5.12 13.24
C ASP A 62 -8.91 -5.64 11.81
N PHE A 63 -8.80 -4.77 10.82
CA PHE A 63 -8.89 -5.10 9.41
C PHE A 63 -7.71 -4.50 8.64
N VAL A 64 -7.85 -3.26 8.13
CA VAL A 64 -6.82 -2.61 7.31
C VAL A 64 -6.79 -1.10 7.54
N ILE A 65 -5.67 -0.48 7.15
CA ILE A 65 -5.58 0.95 6.90
C ILE A 65 -5.31 1.13 5.41
N GLN A 66 -6.04 2.02 4.75
CA GLN A 66 -5.99 2.20 3.30
C GLN A 66 -5.68 3.65 2.94
N GLY A 67 -4.77 3.82 1.99
CA GLY A 67 -4.38 5.14 1.51
C GLY A 67 -3.93 5.12 0.06
N GLY A 68 -3.31 6.22 -0.39
CA GLY A 68 -2.75 6.31 -1.73
C GLY A 68 -3.72 6.82 -2.80
N ASP A 69 -4.85 7.38 -2.40
CA ASP A 69 -5.81 8.00 -3.31
C ASP A 69 -5.57 9.51 -3.38
N PRO A 70 -5.19 10.06 -4.55
CA PRO A 70 -4.98 11.50 -4.68
C PRO A 70 -6.25 12.34 -4.45
N GLN A 71 -7.44 11.74 -4.58
CA GLN A 71 -8.71 12.41 -4.28
C GLN A 71 -9.15 12.24 -2.82
N GLY A 72 -8.65 11.22 -2.13
CA GLY A 72 -8.99 10.95 -0.73
C GLY A 72 -10.40 10.46 -0.48
N ASP A 73 -11.10 9.98 -1.51
CA ASP A 73 -12.49 9.51 -1.45
C ASP A 73 -12.68 8.04 -1.85
N GLY A 74 -11.58 7.35 -2.15
CA GLY A 74 -11.60 5.95 -2.59
C GLY A 74 -11.75 5.75 -4.08
N LEU A 75 -11.92 6.83 -4.86
CA LEU A 75 -12.22 6.75 -6.30
C LEU A 75 -11.04 7.17 -7.19
N GLY A 76 -10.01 7.76 -6.63
CA GLY A 76 -8.87 8.28 -7.39
C GLY A 76 -7.77 7.27 -7.61
N GLY A 77 -6.87 7.63 -8.53
CA GLY A 77 -5.71 6.83 -8.88
C GLY A 77 -4.77 7.60 -9.79
N PRO A 78 -3.75 6.92 -10.35
CA PRO A 78 -2.74 7.59 -11.18
C PRO A 78 -3.16 7.77 -12.64
N GLY A 79 -4.36 7.33 -13.02
CA GLY A 79 -4.85 7.40 -14.40
C GLY A 79 -4.57 6.14 -15.22
N TYR A 80 -4.12 5.06 -14.57
CA TYR A 80 -3.89 3.75 -15.18
C TYR A 80 -4.00 2.65 -14.12
N GLN A 81 -4.03 1.40 -14.56
CA GLN A 81 -3.93 0.23 -13.67
C GLN A 81 -2.94 -0.75 -14.27
N VAL A 82 -2.25 -1.51 -13.39
CA VAL A 82 -1.35 -2.58 -13.80
C VAL A 82 -1.88 -3.93 -13.28
N PRO A 83 -1.59 -5.04 -13.98
CA PRO A 83 -2.01 -6.38 -13.53
C PRO A 83 -1.00 -6.93 -12.51
N GLY A 84 -1.18 -6.58 -11.25
CA GLY A 84 -0.31 -7.06 -10.18
C GLY A 84 -0.52 -8.53 -9.87
N GLU A 85 0.37 -9.09 -9.06
CA GLU A 85 0.42 -10.51 -8.73
C GLU A 85 -0.30 -10.79 -7.42
N VAL A 86 -1.32 -11.64 -7.44
CA VAL A 86 -1.99 -12.09 -6.22
C VAL A 86 -1.16 -13.14 -5.50
N PRO A 87 -1.15 -13.15 -4.16
CA PRO A 87 -0.39 -14.17 -3.41
C PRO A 87 -1.08 -15.54 -3.50
N THR A 88 -0.29 -16.59 -3.26
CA THR A 88 -0.78 -17.98 -3.17
C THR A 88 -0.97 -18.44 -1.72
N ASN A 89 -0.53 -17.64 -0.75
CA ASN A 89 -0.67 -17.89 0.68
C ASN A 89 -1.46 -16.75 1.34
N ASN A 90 -1.82 -16.94 2.61
CA ASN A 90 -2.62 -15.98 3.35
C ASN A 90 -1.87 -14.66 3.57
N TYR A 91 -2.65 -13.57 3.69
CA TYR A 91 -2.10 -12.30 4.16
C TYR A 91 -1.69 -12.44 5.62
N GLU A 92 -0.74 -11.62 6.01
CA GLU A 92 -0.23 -11.55 7.38
C GLU A 92 -0.44 -10.16 7.94
N LEU A 93 -0.38 -10.02 9.25
CA LEU A 93 -0.33 -8.71 9.90
C LEU A 93 0.86 -7.93 9.33
N GLY A 94 0.61 -6.71 8.86
CA GLY A 94 1.63 -5.88 8.22
C GLY A 94 1.78 -6.07 6.72
N SER A 95 1.08 -7.03 6.09
CA SER A 95 1.08 -7.16 4.63
C SER A 95 0.59 -5.87 4.00
N ILE A 96 1.27 -5.41 2.93
CA ILE A 96 0.80 -4.31 2.08
C ILE A 96 0.38 -4.86 0.73
N ALA A 97 -0.80 -4.46 0.29
CA ALA A 97 -1.39 -4.97 -0.95
C ALA A 97 -2.14 -3.87 -1.69
N ALA A 98 -2.34 -4.09 -2.99
CA ALA A 98 -3.07 -3.17 -3.84
C ALA A 98 -4.57 -3.23 -3.56
N ALA A 99 -5.17 -2.08 -3.29
CA ALA A 99 -6.61 -1.95 -3.16
C ALA A 99 -7.25 -1.89 -4.55
N LYS A 100 -8.45 -2.44 -4.67
CA LYS A 100 -9.24 -2.41 -5.90
C LYS A 100 -10.73 -2.46 -5.56
N THR A 101 -11.58 -2.17 -6.53
CA THR A 101 -13.03 -2.37 -6.36
C THR A 101 -13.41 -3.83 -6.56
N GLY A 102 -14.59 -4.22 -6.10
CA GLY A 102 -15.10 -5.58 -6.31
C GLY A 102 -15.32 -5.94 -7.78
N ALA A 103 -15.49 -4.94 -8.64
CA ALA A 103 -15.67 -5.13 -10.08
C ALA A 103 -14.35 -5.31 -10.83
N ASP A 104 -13.22 -4.94 -10.23
CA ASP A 104 -11.91 -5.07 -10.85
C ASP A 104 -11.44 -6.52 -10.85
N ALA A 105 -10.66 -6.88 -11.86
CA ALA A 105 -10.01 -8.19 -11.92
C ALA A 105 -9.04 -8.39 -10.76
N PRO A 106 -8.80 -9.64 -10.35
CA PRO A 106 -7.81 -9.91 -9.29
C PRO A 106 -6.45 -9.30 -9.60
N GLY A 107 -5.84 -8.67 -8.58
CA GLY A 107 -4.50 -8.12 -8.70
C GLY A 107 -4.39 -6.75 -9.36
N LEU A 108 -5.46 -6.19 -9.90
CA LEU A 108 -5.37 -4.85 -10.51
C LEU A 108 -4.92 -3.82 -9.49
N PHE A 109 -4.01 -2.95 -9.90
CA PHE A 109 -3.38 -1.96 -9.03
C PHE A 109 -3.24 -0.61 -9.74
N GLY A 110 -3.87 0.43 -9.20
CA GLY A 110 -3.62 1.81 -9.59
C GLY A 110 -2.60 2.45 -8.65
N SER A 111 -3.07 3.12 -7.60
CA SER A 111 -2.19 3.71 -6.58
C SER A 111 -2.64 3.40 -5.16
N GLN A 112 -3.90 3.08 -4.94
CA GLN A 112 -4.41 2.82 -3.59
C GLN A 112 -3.89 1.49 -3.07
N PHE A 113 -3.49 1.49 -1.81
CA PHE A 113 -2.98 0.31 -1.12
C PHE A 113 -3.60 0.21 0.27
N PHE A 114 -3.54 -0.98 0.85
CA PHE A 114 -3.89 -1.18 2.26
C PHE A 114 -2.80 -1.95 2.98
N ILE A 115 -2.71 -1.71 4.29
CA ILE A 115 -1.83 -2.46 5.19
C ILE A 115 -2.74 -3.22 6.14
N VAL A 116 -2.50 -4.52 6.29
CA VAL A 116 -3.29 -5.38 7.17
C VAL A 116 -2.93 -5.08 8.62
N THR A 117 -3.94 -4.75 9.43
CA THR A 117 -3.77 -4.36 10.83
C THR A 117 -4.49 -5.28 11.80
N GLY A 118 -5.14 -6.34 11.34
CA GLY A 118 -5.82 -7.29 12.22
C GLY A 118 -6.30 -8.54 11.52
N ASP A 119 -6.88 -9.43 12.29
CA ASP A 119 -7.28 -10.78 11.86
C ASP A 119 -8.28 -10.77 10.70
N GLN A 120 -9.14 -9.76 10.63
CA GLN A 120 -10.10 -9.65 9.52
C GLN A 120 -9.38 -9.41 8.19
N GLY A 121 -8.26 -8.69 8.21
CA GLY A 121 -7.43 -8.48 7.03
C GLY A 121 -6.64 -9.73 6.66
N VAL A 122 -6.17 -10.47 7.66
CA VAL A 122 -5.49 -11.77 7.43
C VAL A 122 -6.42 -12.75 6.71
N GLY A 123 -7.71 -12.69 7.01
CA GLY A 123 -8.72 -13.58 6.40
C GLY A 123 -9.20 -13.16 5.01
N LEU A 124 -8.65 -12.12 4.41
CA LEU A 124 -9.05 -11.69 3.06
C LEU A 124 -8.77 -12.78 2.03
N PRO A 125 -9.65 -12.92 1.00
CA PRO A 125 -9.36 -13.81 -0.12
C PRO A 125 -8.16 -13.32 -0.93
N ASN A 126 -7.46 -14.24 -1.60
CA ASN A 126 -6.27 -13.93 -2.40
C ASN A 126 -6.66 -13.27 -3.73
N ASP A 127 -7.16 -12.05 -3.64
CA ASP A 127 -7.71 -11.27 -4.75
C ASP A 127 -6.95 -9.96 -4.98
N TYR A 128 -6.07 -9.60 -4.05
CA TYR A 128 -5.33 -8.33 -4.03
C TYR A 128 -3.84 -8.59 -4.18
N ALA A 129 -3.18 -7.84 -5.06
CA ALA A 129 -1.74 -8.00 -5.28
C ALA A 129 -0.97 -7.59 -4.01
N ARG A 130 -0.34 -8.55 -3.35
CA ARG A 130 0.51 -8.28 -2.18
C ARG A 130 1.93 -8.04 -2.66
N PHE A 131 2.48 -6.88 -2.32
CA PHE A 131 3.80 -6.49 -2.80
C PHE A 131 4.80 -6.17 -1.69
N GLY A 132 4.47 -6.44 -0.43
CA GLY A 132 5.42 -6.23 0.65
C GLY A 132 4.85 -6.51 2.03
N LYS A 133 5.69 -6.22 3.03
CA LYS A 133 5.33 -6.39 4.44
C LYS A 133 6.06 -5.36 5.28
N VAL A 134 5.38 -4.81 6.27
CA VAL A 134 5.99 -3.92 7.27
C VAL A 134 7.02 -4.72 8.08
N SER A 135 8.28 -4.33 8.02
CA SER A 135 9.39 -4.95 8.76
C SER A 135 9.71 -4.20 10.04
N SER A 136 9.40 -2.91 10.09
CA SER A 136 9.61 -2.05 11.27
C SER A 136 8.52 -1.00 11.30
N GLY A 137 8.05 -0.64 12.49
CA GLY A 137 6.99 0.36 12.65
C GLY A 137 5.58 -0.20 12.53
N LEU A 138 5.37 -1.50 12.76
CA LEU A 138 4.01 -2.05 12.80
C LEU A 138 3.16 -1.37 13.87
N ASP A 139 3.76 -0.96 14.97
CA ASP A 139 3.09 -0.18 16.02
C ASP A 139 2.52 1.14 15.48
N VAL A 140 3.15 1.74 14.47
CA VAL A 140 2.63 2.95 13.80
C VAL A 140 1.34 2.61 13.05
N ALA A 141 1.31 1.50 12.29
CA ALA A 141 0.11 1.05 11.60
C ALA A 141 -1.04 0.78 12.60
N LEU A 142 -0.72 0.15 13.72
CA LEU A 142 -1.71 -0.13 14.77
C LEU A 142 -2.21 1.15 15.44
N LYS A 143 -1.35 2.15 15.61
CA LYS A 143 -1.74 3.46 16.09
C LYS A 143 -2.70 4.16 15.10
N ILE A 144 -2.40 4.09 13.83
CA ILE A 144 -3.25 4.69 12.79
C ILE A 144 -4.64 4.05 12.80
N GLN A 145 -4.74 2.71 12.89
CA GLN A 145 -6.05 2.03 12.89
C GLN A 145 -6.92 2.42 14.09
N ASP A 146 -6.31 2.87 15.19
CA ASP A 146 -7.03 3.24 16.40
C ASP A 146 -7.55 4.68 16.37
N ALA A 147 -7.25 5.44 15.35
CA ALA A 147 -7.70 6.82 15.22
C ALA A 147 -9.23 6.90 15.11
N PRO A 148 -9.87 7.92 15.73
CA PRO A 148 -11.32 8.11 15.59
C PRO A 148 -11.74 8.33 14.15
N THR A 149 -12.81 7.65 13.72
CA THR A 149 -13.35 7.71 12.36
C THR A 149 -14.78 8.20 12.35
N ASP A 150 -15.20 8.69 11.17
CA ASP A 150 -16.60 9.01 10.91
C ASP A 150 -17.37 7.76 10.45
N SER A 151 -18.63 7.93 10.05
CA SER A 151 -19.49 6.82 9.61
C SER A 151 -19.03 6.17 8.30
N ASN A 152 -18.08 6.78 7.59
CA ASN A 152 -17.52 6.25 6.34
C ASN A 152 -16.11 5.67 6.56
N ASP A 153 -15.71 5.38 7.80
CA ASP A 153 -14.39 4.87 8.16
C ASP A 153 -13.24 5.81 7.81
N LYS A 154 -13.55 7.10 7.66
CA LYS A 154 -12.54 8.13 7.38
C LYS A 154 -12.05 8.73 8.69
N PRO A 155 -10.73 8.88 8.89
CA PRO A 155 -10.23 9.55 10.10
C PRO A 155 -10.83 10.94 10.27
N LYS A 156 -11.34 11.24 11.47
CA LYS A 156 -11.88 12.56 11.79
C LYS A 156 -10.82 13.63 11.70
N LYS A 157 -9.58 13.29 12.06
CA LYS A 157 -8.41 14.15 11.88
C LYS A 157 -7.54 13.51 10.81
N PRO A 158 -7.22 14.20 9.71
CA PRO A 158 -6.45 13.61 8.62
C PRO A 158 -5.09 13.07 9.08
N ILE A 159 -4.74 11.89 8.57
CA ILE A 159 -3.44 11.26 8.79
C ILE A 159 -2.76 11.23 7.43
N TYR A 160 -1.60 11.89 7.32
CA TYR A 160 -0.93 12.09 6.05
C TYR A 160 0.28 11.17 5.89
N ILE A 161 0.49 10.73 4.65
CA ILE A 161 1.79 10.22 4.21
C ILE A 161 2.63 11.47 3.92
N VAL A 162 3.69 11.67 4.70
CA VAL A 162 4.59 12.80 4.50
C VAL A 162 5.48 12.56 3.29
N LYS A 163 6.07 11.35 3.23
CA LYS A 163 6.98 10.97 2.15
C LYS A 163 7.20 9.46 2.14
N ILE A 164 7.40 8.91 0.95
CA ILE A 164 7.87 7.53 0.79
C ILE A 164 9.22 7.56 0.06
N SER A 165 10.26 7.02 0.70
CA SER A 165 11.60 6.91 0.13
C SER A 165 11.90 5.46 -0.21
N ILE A 166 12.48 5.21 -1.37
CA ILE A 166 12.83 3.85 -1.81
C ILE A 166 14.35 3.70 -1.75
N THR A 167 14.79 2.62 -1.12
CA THR A 167 16.20 2.20 -1.15
C THR A 167 16.31 0.83 -1.80
N GLU A 168 17.39 0.62 -2.56
CA GLU A 168 17.69 -0.68 -3.13
C GLU A 168 19.07 -1.13 -2.69
N SER A 169 19.24 -2.43 -2.49
CA SER A 169 20.52 -3.01 -2.08
C SER A 169 20.70 -4.37 -2.76
N ALA A 170 21.95 -4.81 -2.83
CA ALA A 170 22.26 -6.16 -3.28
C ALA A 170 21.68 -7.18 -2.29
N VAL A 171 21.23 -8.29 -2.81
CA VAL A 171 20.75 -9.41 -2.01
C VAL A 171 21.93 -10.18 -1.43
#